data_afafeaad71a34387c28b19d03faf2746
#
_entry.id   afafeaad71a34387c28b19d03faf2746
#
_cell.length_a   1.000
_cell.length_b   1.000
_cell.length_c   1.000
_cell.angle_alpha   90.00
_cell.angle_beta   90.00
_cell.angle_gamma   90.00
#
_symmetry.space_group_name_H-M   'P 1'
#
loop_
_entity.id
_entity.type
_entity.pdbx_description
1 polymer ?
#
loop_
_entity_poly.entity_id
_entity_poly.type
_entity_poly.pdbx_seq_one_letter_code
_entity_poly.pdbx_strand_id
1 'polypeptide(L)'
;MKKWCLVILALMLCGCSASTKTAETEAVKNDRPVLRTETGSEEKNFTVFAMDTVMQFQIYGGNDDVEEKVRGKIEELEDTLSVTKEGSPMWNLNEKKNENFAEEFANLMLQSLKLCKDTDGALDISAYPIVKAWGFTTGEHRIPDEEERKALVSRVDYRKIQVNGNTVSIEPDMMVDLGSVGKGYTAEVLANLMKEEGVTSALFSLGGNIQTVGTKSDGSDWFIGIRAAEEDRYLGGVSVTDKAVVTSGGYERYFTGDDGQVYWHIMDPKTGAPA
;
A
#
# COMPACT_ATOMS: atom_id res chain seq x y z
N MET A 1 -50.18 4.48 -36.69
CA MET A 1 -51.34 3.57 -36.76
C MET A 1 -50.96 2.34 -35.92
N LYS A 2 -51.53 2.25 -34.71
CA LYS A 2 -52.45 1.23 -34.20
C LYS A 2 -51.94 -0.21 -34.46
N LYS A 3 -51.72 -1.11 -33.51
CA LYS A 3 -52.67 -1.59 -32.49
C LYS A 3 -52.00 -2.28 -31.33
N TRP A 4 -52.56 -2.05 -30.18
CA TRP A 4 -52.57 -2.83 -28.95
C TRP A 4 -53.13 -4.25 -29.18
N CYS A 5 -52.65 -5.24 -28.40
CA CYS A 5 -53.48 -6.33 -27.89
C CYS A 5 -52.98 -6.77 -26.50
N LEU A 6 -53.82 -6.50 -25.51
CA LEU A 6 -53.89 -7.10 -24.17
C LEU A 6 -54.66 -8.44 -24.29
N VAL A 7 -54.24 -9.47 -23.55
CA VAL A 7 -55.11 -10.57 -23.03
C VAL A 7 -54.46 -11.12 -21.77
N ILE A 8 -54.92 -10.84 -20.60
CA ILE A 8 -55.87 -11.31 -19.58
C ILE A 8 -55.78 -12.82 -19.26
N LEU A 9 -55.25 -13.12 -18.09
CA LEU A 9 -55.66 -13.92 -16.93
C LEU A 9 -56.42 -15.25 -17.15
N ALA A 10 -55.89 -16.31 -16.58
CA ALA A 10 -56.67 -17.37 -15.91
C ALA A 10 -55.85 -18.06 -14.84
N LEU A 11 -56.33 -17.97 -13.59
CA LEU A 11 -55.96 -18.78 -12.45
C LEU A 11 -56.48 -20.21 -12.63
N MET A 12 -55.65 -21.22 -12.34
CA MET A 12 -56.14 -22.48 -11.80
C MET A 12 -55.23 -22.96 -10.66
N LEU A 13 -55.80 -23.01 -9.48
CA LEU A 13 -55.29 -23.70 -8.30
C LEU A 13 -55.40 -25.21 -8.51
N CYS A 14 -54.29 -25.94 -8.39
CA CYS A 14 -54.31 -27.33 -8.01
C CYS A 14 -53.08 -27.61 -7.17
N GLY A 15 -53.30 -27.92 -5.93
CA GLY A 15 -52.27 -28.27 -4.97
C GLY A 15 -51.75 -29.67 -5.23
N CYS A 16 -50.42 -29.78 -5.17
CA CYS A 16 -49.76 -31.04 -4.79
C CYS A 16 -48.44 -30.65 -4.10
N SER A 17 -48.31 -31.17 -2.90
CA SER A 17 -47.17 -31.13 -2.04
C SER A 17 -45.94 -31.69 -2.77
N ALA A 18 -44.94 -30.88 -3.04
CA ALA A 18 -43.61 -31.34 -3.35
C ALA A 18 -42.60 -30.41 -2.66
N SER A 19 -41.79 -31.05 -1.85
CA SER A 19 -40.70 -30.49 -1.07
C SER A 19 -39.77 -29.64 -1.95
N THR A 20 -39.88 -28.31 -1.86
CA THR A 20 -38.94 -27.38 -2.42
C THR A 20 -37.71 -27.34 -1.51
N LYS A 21 -36.64 -28.01 -1.93
CA LYS A 21 -35.29 -27.64 -1.47
C LYS A 21 -35.02 -26.21 -1.92
N THR A 22 -35.09 -25.29 -1.00
CA THR A 22 -34.52 -23.96 -1.15
C THR A 22 -33.02 -24.14 -1.40
N ALA A 23 -32.55 -23.73 -2.59
CA ALA A 23 -31.16 -23.52 -2.81
C ALA A 23 -30.76 -22.31 -1.94
N GLU A 24 -30.21 -22.60 -0.77
CA GLU A 24 -29.45 -21.65 0.00
C GLU A 24 -28.26 -21.25 -0.85
N THR A 25 -28.22 -20.01 -1.23
CA THR A 25 -27.01 -19.37 -1.74
C THR A 25 -25.99 -19.45 -0.62
N GLU A 26 -25.08 -20.42 -0.70
CA GLU A 26 -23.92 -20.47 0.18
C GLU A 26 -23.13 -19.19 -0.05
N ALA A 27 -23.25 -18.27 0.89
CA ALA A 27 -22.29 -17.21 1.07
C ALA A 27 -20.93 -17.91 1.22
N VAL A 28 -20.04 -17.63 0.30
CA VAL A 28 -18.64 -18.05 0.36
C VAL A 28 -18.10 -17.57 1.71
N LYS A 29 -18.06 -18.49 2.66
CA LYS A 29 -17.35 -18.30 3.91
C LYS A 29 -15.89 -18.12 3.53
N ASN A 30 -15.43 -16.92 3.68
CA ASN A 30 -14.02 -16.55 3.63
C ASN A 30 -13.37 -17.22 4.86
N ASP A 31 -13.07 -18.52 4.76
CA ASP A 31 -12.32 -19.25 5.76
C ASP A 31 -10.86 -18.78 5.70
N ARG A 32 -10.63 -17.57 6.24
CA ARG A 32 -9.30 -17.23 6.71
C ARG A 32 -8.99 -18.17 7.86
N PRO A 33 -7.84 -18.87 7.89
CA PRO A 33 -7.48 -19.67 9.03
C PRO A 33 -7.37 -18.76 10.25
N VAL A 34 -8.38 -18.78 11.11
CA VAL A 34 -8.32 -18.18 12.44
C VAL A 34 -7.41 -19.08 13.25
N LEU A 35 -6.15 -18.71 13.37
CA LEU A 35 -5.23 -19.34 14.30
C LEU A 35 -5.74 -19.07 15.72
N ARG A 36 -6.36 -20.07 16.34
CA ARG A 36 -6.63 -20.06 17.77
C ARG A 36 -5.33 -20.39 18.48
N THR A 37 -4.77 -19.41 19.19
CA THR A 37 -3.70 -19.62 20.16
C THR A 37 -4.27 -19.43 21.55
N GLU A 38 -4.31 -20.51 22.31
CA GLU A 38 -4.57 -20.47 23.75
C GLU A 38 -3.24 -20.28 24.45
N THR A 39 -2.96 -19.04 24.88
CA THR A 39 -2.16 -18.70 26.08
C THR A 39 -2.08 -17.17 26.26
N GLY A 40 -2.75 -16.66 27.23
CA GLY A 40 -2.35 -15.65 28.25
C GLY A 40 -2.05 -14.20 27.86
N SER A 41 -1.95 -13.82 26.59
CA SER A 41 -1.86 -12.41 26.18
C SER A 41 -3.10 -12.01 25.40
N GLU A 42 -3.70 -10.88 25.74
CA GLU A 42 -4.87 -10.36 25.04
C GLU A 42 -4.49 -10.07 23.57
N GLU A 43 -5.24 -10.68 22.66
CA GLU A 43 -5.09 -10.45 21.22
C GLU A 43 -5.84 -9.19 20.81
N LYS A 44 -5.16 -8.25 20.17
CA LYS A 44 -5.75 -7.04 19.60
C LYS A 44 -5.71 -7.12 18.08
N ASN A 45 -6.88 -7.03 17.45
CA ASN A 45 -7.04 -7.02 15.98
C ASN A 45 -7.73 -5.73 15.56
N PHE A 46 -7.09 -4.97 14.68
CA PHE A 46 -7.69 -3.75 14.15
C PHE A 46 -7.23 -3.45 12.72
N THR A 47 -7.96 -2.54 12.10
CA THR A 47 -7.71 -2.10 10.73
C THR A 47 -7.63 -0.58 10.67
N VAL A 48 -6.72 -0.07 9.84
CA VAL A 48 -6.56 1.36 9.53
C VAL A 48 -6.59 1.52 8.01
N PHE A 49 -7.23 2.57 7.51
CA PHE A 49 -7.07 2.99 6.12
C PHE A 49 -6.17 4.24 6.11
N ALA A 50 -4.99 4.15 5.54
CA ALA A 50 -4.02 5.22 5.41
C ALA A 50 -3.06 4.95 4.25
N MET A 51 -2.38 5.96 3.74
CA MET A 51 -1.42 5.87 2.62
C MET A 51 -2.00 5.12 1.41
N ASP A 52 -3.27 5.40 1.06
CA ASP A 52 -4.04 4.77 -0.01
C ASP A 52 -4.15 3.24 0.09
N THR A 53 -4.11 2.69 1.30
CA THR A 53 -4.19 1.24 1.49
C THR A 53 -4.89 0.84 2.77
N VAL A 54 -5.35 -0.42 2.82
CA VAL A 54 -5.85 -1.06 4.03
C VAL A 54 -4.69 -1.66 4.80
N MET A 55 -4.53 -1.26 6.04
CA MET A 55 -3.54 -1.77 6.99
C MET A 55 -4.25 -2.66 8.01
N GLN A 56 -3.72 -3.87 8.23
CA GLN A 56 -4.31 -4.85 9.14
C GLN A 56 -3.27 -5.24 10.20
N PHE A 57 -3.70 -5.29 11.45
CA PHE A 57 -2.85 -5.56 12.61
C PHE A 57 -3.40 -6.70 13.43
N GLN A 58 -2.52 -7.61 13.83
CA GLN A 58 -2.73 -8.65 14.82
C GLN A 58 -1.60 -8.57 15.83
N ILE A 59 -1.91 -8.19 17.08
CA ILE A 59 -0.94 -7.86 18.11
C ILE A 59 -1.23 -8.69 19.36
N TYR A 60 -0.22 -9.21 19.99
CA TYR A 60 -0.29 -9.93 21.27
C TYR A 60 0.58 -9.24 22.31
N GLY A 61 0.00 -8.95 23.46
CA GLY A 61 0.64 -8.17 24.52
C GLY A 61 0.63 -6.67 24.22
N GLY A 62 1.54 -5.95 24.87
CA GLY A 62 1.61 -4.50 24.81
C GLY A 62 0.67 -3.80 25.80
N ASN A 63 0.88 -2.51 25.97
CA ASN A 63 0.06 -1.65 26.81
C ASN A 63 -1.36 -1.50 26.27
N ASP A 64 -2.31 -1.09 27.09
CA ASP A 64 -3.72 -0.96 26.71
C ASP A 64 -3.92 0.06 25.57
N ASP A 65 -3.11 1.10 25.51
CA ASP A 65 -3.15 2.20 24.55
C ASP A 65 -2.31 1.96 23.28
N VAL A 66 -1.73 0.78 23.09
CA VAL A 66 -0.86 0.48 21.93
C VAL A 66 -1.56 0.69 20.59
N GLU A 67 -2.86 0.34 20.49
CA GLU A 67 -3.63 0.58 19.27
C GLU A 67 -3.75 2.07 18.95
N GLU A 68 -4.07 2.90 19.96
CA GLU A 68 -4.18 4.35 19.80
C GLU A 68 -2.86 4.97 19.35
N LYS A 69 -1.75 4.54 19.95
CA LYS A 69 -0.39 4.99 19.58
C LYS A 69 -0.02 4.60 18.16
N VAL A 70 -0.35 3.36 17.74
CA VAL A 70 -0.11 2.89 16.38
C VAL A 70 -0.91 3.73 15.37
N ARG A 71 -2.20 3.98 15.64
CA ARG A 71 -3.05 4.82 14.78
C ARG A 71 -2.53 6.25 14.67
N GLY A 72 -2.17 6.86 15.80
CA GLY A 72 -1.59 8.21 15.83
C GLY A 72 -0.27 8.31 15.07
N LYS A 73 0.61 7.29 15.20
CA LYS A 73 1.88 7.26 14.47
C LYS A 73 1.66 7.10 12.94
N ILE A 74 0.68 6.31 12.52
CA ILE A 74 0.34 6.17 11.10
C ILE A 74 -0.13 7.52 10.53
N GLU A 75 -1.00 8.23 11.25
CA GLU A 75 -1.50 9.56 10.85
C GLU A 75 -0.36 10.58 10.73
N GLU A 76 0.54 10.63 11.73
CA GLU A 76 1.72 11.49 11.70
C GLU A 76 2.62 11.22 10.48
N LEU A 77 2.87 9.93 10.17
CA LEU A 77 3.70 9.53 9.05
C LEU A 77 3.02 9.85 7.70
N GLU A 78 1.72 9.60 7.57
CA GLU A 78 0.96 9.97 6.38
C GLU A 78 0.98 11.49 6.15
N ASP A 79 0.75 12.27 7.21
CA ASP A 79 0.76 13.72 7.18
C ASP A 79 2.11 14.28 6.74
N THR A 80 3.21 13.61 7.10
CA THR A 80 4.55 14.05 6.73
C THR A 80 4.93 13.62 5.31
N LEU A 81 4.61 12.39 4.94
CA LEU A 81 5.05 11.76 3.68
C LEU A 81 4.15 12.06 2.48
N SER A 82 2.96 12.62 2.70
CA SER A 82 2.01 12.90 1.62
C SER A 82 2.52 13.96 0.66
N VAL A 83 2.55 13.64 -0.63
CA VAL A 83 2.85 14.60 -1.72
C VAL A 83 1.60 15.31 -2.24
N THR A 84 0.41 14.90 -1.78
CA THR A 84 -0.89 15.43 -2.22
C THR A 84 -1.61 16.26 -1.17
N LYS A 85 -1.26 16.11 0.12
CA LYS A 85 -1.83 16.91 1.22
C LYS A 85 -1.15 18.27 1.28
N GLU A 86 -1.88 19.33 0.94
CA GLU A 86 -1.38 20.70 1.01
C GLU A 86 -0.85 21.05 2.40
N GLY A 87 0.35 21.59 2.44
CA GLY A 87 1.03 21.99 3.68
C GLY A 87 1.82 20.85 4.36
N SER A 88 1.74 19.62 3.89
CA SER A 88 2.63 18.57 4.37
C SER A 88 4.11 18.88 4.05
N PRO A 89 5.08 18.39 4.82
CA PRO A 89 6.50 18.59 4.52
C PRO A 89 6.91 18.14 3.12
N MET A 90 6.43 16.99 2.64
CA MET A 90 6.75 16.51 1.28
C MET A 90 6.07 17.36 0.20
N TRP A 91 4.83 17.81 0.41
CA TRP A 91 4.17 18.75 -0.49
C TRP A 91 4.94 20.09 -0.53
N ASN A 92 5.32 20.62 0.64
CA ASN A 92 6.11 21.86 0.75
C ASN A 92 7.45 21.75 0.03
N LEU A 93 8.19 20.64 0.16
CA LEU A 93 9.41 20.40 -0.59
C LEU A 93 9.17 20.50 -2.10
N ASN A 94 8.09 19.88 -2.57
CA ASN A 94 7.75 19.91 -4.00
C ASN A 94 7.33 21.28 -4.51
N GLU A 95 6.68 22.10 -3.70
CA GLU A 95 6.26 23.45 -4.08
C GLU A 95 7.38 24.48 -3.89
N LYS A 96 8.03 24.51 -2.74
CA LYS A 96 9.02 25.52 -2.35
C LYS A 96 10.44 25.17 -2.78
N LYS A 97 10.68 23.92 -3.21
CA LYS A 97 11.99 23.36 -3.59
C LYS A 97 13.01 23.28 -2.45
N ASN A 98 12.57 23.59 -1.25
CA ASN A 98 13.35 23.53 -0.02
C ASN A 98 12.40 23.34 1.16
N GLU A 99 12.74 22.41 2.07
CA GLU A 99 11.97 22.15 3.29
C GLU A 99 12.89 21.69 4.41
N ASN A 100 12.54 22.05 5.65
CA ASN A 100 13.25 21.61 6.86
C ASN A 100 12.45 20.52 7.53
N PHE A 101 12.93 19.31 7.45
CA PHE A 101 12.27 18.13 8.02
C PHE A 101 12.68 17.91 9.49
N ALA A 102 11.91 17.10 10.22
CA ALA A 102 12.43 16.49 11.43
C ALA A 102 13.61 15.56 11.10
N GLU A 103 14.51 15.35 12.06
CA GLU A 103 15.75 14.58 11.86
C GLU A 103 15.49 13.18 11.28
N GLU A 104 14.46 12.50 11.77
CA GLU A 104 14.08 11.16 11.32
C GLU A 104 13.70 11.11 9.83
N PHE A 105 13.03 12.15 9.32
CA PHE A 105 12.65 12.23 7.90
C PHE A 105 13.82 12.68 7.02
N ALA A 106 14.70 13.54 7.52
CA ALA A 106 15.96 13.84 6.83
C ALA A 106 16.83 12.59 6.70
N ASN A 107 16.86 11.73 7.72
CA ASN A 107 17.53 10.44 7.68
C ASN A 107 16.86 9.47 6.71
N LEU A 108 15.51 9.42 6.65
CA LEU A 108 14.79 8.64 5.64
C LEU A 108 15.15 9.09 4.23
N MET A 109 15.26 10.41 4.00
CA MET A 109 15.69 10.96 2.70
C MET A 109 17.10 10.47 2.33
N LEU A 110 18.05 10.53 3.27
CA LEU A 110 19.42 10.03 3.06
C LEU A 110 19.45 8.52 2.76
N GLN A 111 18.66 7.73 3.48
CA GLN A 111 18.53 6.29 3.22
C GLN A 111 17.92 6.02 1.84
N SER A 112 16.91 6.80 1.45
CA SER A 112 16.28 6.69 0.12
C SER A 112 17.27 7.03 -0.99
N LEU A 113 18.08 8.08 -0.84
CA LEU A 113 19.15 8.43 -1.78
C LEU A 113 20.23 7.33 -1.89
N LYS A 114 20.53 6.69 -0.75
CA LYS A 114 21.43 5.53 -0.77
C LYS A 114 20.84 4.36 -1.58
N LEU A 115 19.55 4.07 -1.41
CA LEU A 115 18.85 3.03 -2.19
C LEU A 115 18.82 3.38 -3.68
N CYS A 116 18.57 4.64 -4.05
CA CYS A 116 18.65 5.09 -5.44
C CYS A 116 20.03 4.81 -6.03
N LYS A 117 21.10 5.10 -5.27
CA LYS A 117 22.47 4.81 -5.68
C LYS A 117 22.75 3.31 -5.77
N ASP A 118 22.36 2.53 -4.76
CA ASP A 118 22.63 1.08 -4.68
C ASP A 118 21.91 0.30 -5.81
N THR A 119 20.82 0.85 -6.35
CA THR A 119 20.05 0.29 -7.47
C THR A 119 20.45 0.88 -8.83
N ASP A 120 21.50 1.69 -8.90
CA ASP A 120 21.92 2.40 -10.12
C ASP A 120 20.77 3.19 -10.77
N GLY A 121 19.94 3.83 -9.92
CA GLY A 121 18.80 4.64 -10.32
C GLY A 121 17.61 3.84 -10.87
N ALA A 122 17.54 2.52 -10.68
CA ALA A 122 16.34 1.75 -10.97
C ALA A 122 15.20 2.15 -9.99
N LEU A 123 15.55 2.43 -8.73
CA LEU A 123 14.72 3.22 -7.83
C LEU A 123 15.22 4.66 -7.88
N ASP A 124 14.33 5.60 -8.19
CA ASP A 124 14.63 7.03 -8.15
C ASP A 124 13.45 7.80 -7.53
N ILE A 125 13.67 8.35 -6.33
CA ILE A 125 12.65 9.08 -5.60
C ILE A 125 12.26 10.41 -6.26
N SER A 126 13.02 10.89 -7.25
CA SER A 126 12.68 12.06 -8.05
C SER A 126 11.79 11.73 -9.26
N ALA A 127 11.35 10.48 -9.42
CA ALA A 127 10.45 10.06 -10.50
C ALA A 127 8.99 10.54 -10.33
N TYR A 128 8.68 11.31 -9.29
CA TYR A 128 7.32 11.79 -9.01
C TYR A 128 6.66 12.56 -10.17
N PRO A 129 7.36 13.41 -10.97
CA PRO A 129 6.76 14.04 -12.14
C PRO A 129 6.16 13.02 -13.12
N ILE A 130 6.80 11.86 -13.30
CA ILE A 130 6.32 10.77 -14.14
C ILE A 130 5.04 10.18 -13.53
N VAL A 131 5.09 9.75 -12.26
CA VAL A 131 3.95 9.14 -11.54
C VAL A 131 2.72 10.05 -11.57
N LYS A 132 2.91 11.36 -11.35
CA LYS A 132 1.88 12.39 -11.40
C LYS A 132 1.28 12.55 -12.80
N ALA A 133 2.13 12.58 -13.84
CA ALA A 133 1.68 12.74 -15.23
C ALA A 133 0.84 11.56 -15.73
N TRP A 134 1.11 10.33 -15.26
CA TRP A 134 0.30 9.15 -15.53
C TRP A 134 -1.01 9.10 -14.72
N GLY A 135 -1.19 10.01 -13.75
CA GLY A 135 -2.41 10.13 -12.94
C GLY A 135 -2.50 9.21 -11.73
N PHE A 136 -1.42 8.53 -11.34
CA PHE A 136 -1.45 7.59 -10.21
C PHE A 136 -1.60 8.25 -8.83
N THR A 137 -1.37 9.55 -8.72
CA THR A 137 -1.59 10.32 -7.50
C THR A 137 -2.76 11.30 -7.59
N THR A 138 -3.32 11.52 -8.79
CA THR A 138 -4.46 12.42 -9.01
C THR A 138 -5.76 11.66 -9.24
N GLY A 139 -5.70 10.39 -9.61
CA GLY A 139 -6.84 9.58 -10.04
C GLY A 139 -7.28 9.84 -11.49
N GLU A 140 -6.71 10.84 -12.16
CA GLU A 140 -6.97 11.18 -13.56
C GLU A 140 -5.96 10.46 -14.47
N HIS A 141 -6.17 9.17 -14.69
CA HIS A 141 -5.26 8.35 -15.46
C HIS A 141 -5.21 8.76 -16.93
N ARG A 142 -4.00 8.82 -17.49
CA ARG A 142 -3.75 9.06 -18.91
C ARG A 142 -2.42 8.46 -19.35
N ILE A 143 -2.23 8.35 -20.64
CA ILE A 143 -0.96 7.91 -21.24
C ILE A 143 -0.24 9.16 -21.77
N PRO A 144 0.86 9.62 -21.16
CA PRO A 144 1.68 10.70 -21.71
C PRO A 144 2.30 10.28 -23.05
N ASP A 145 2.36 11.20 -24.02
CA ASP A 145 3.03 10.92 -25.28
C ASP A 145 4.56 10.82 -25.12
N GLU A 146 5.25 10.44 -26.20
CA GLU A 146 6.69 10.18 -26.15
C GLU A 146 7.50 11.46 -25.85
N GLU A 147 7.09 12.61 -26.40
CA GLU A 147 7.78 13.87 -26.17
C GLU A 147 7.62 14.33 -24.72
N GLU A 148 6.41 14.21 -24.18
CA GLU A 148 6.14 14.49 -22.78
C GLU A 148 6.92 13.57 -21.87
N ARG A 149 6.97 12.25 -22.13
CA ARG A 149 7.76 11.31 -21.33
C ARG A 149 9.23 11.67 -21.32
N LYS A 150 9.81 12.02 -22.48
CA LYS A 150 11.21 12.47 -22.56
C LYS A 150 11.45 13.74 -21.73
N ALA A 151 10.52 14.70 -21.78
CA ALA A 151 10.60 15.91 -20.99
C ALA A 151 10.48 15.65 -19.47
N LEU A 152 9.64 14.68 -19.06
CA LEU A 152 9.51 14.26 -17.66
C LEU A 152 10.77 13.55 -17.17
N VAL A 153 11.32 12.61 -17.94
CA VAL A 153 12.55 11.87 -17.62
C VAL A 153 13.74 12.83 -17.43
N SER A 154 13.82 13.92 -18.20
CA SER A 154 14.89 14.91 -18.06
C SER A 154 14.93 15.62 -16.69
N ARG A 155 13.83 15.55 -15.91
CA ARG A 155 13.70 16.11 -14.57
C ARG A 155 14.01 15.10 -13.46
N VAL A 156 14.30 13.85 -13.82
CA VAL A 156 14.54 12.75 -12.87
C VAL A 156 16.04 12.57 -12.71
N ASP A 157 16.54 12.88 -11.53
CA ASP A 157 17.96 12.66 -11.16
C ASP A 157 18.11 12.80 -9.63
N TYR A 158 18.04 11.69 -8.90
CA TYR A 158 18.20 11.70 -7.43
C TYR A 158 19.50 12.34 -6.94
N ARG A 159 20.56 12.40 -7.79
CA ARG A 159 21.86 12.96 -7.44
C ARG A 159 21.84 14.47 -7.26
N LYS A 160 20.79 15.13 -7.73
CA LYS A 160 20.56 16.57 -7.57
C LYS A 160 19.81 16.94 -6.29
N ILE A 161 19.29 15.96 -5.57
CA ILE A 161 18.67 16.18 -4.27
C ILE A 161 19.77 16.41 -3.24
N GLN A 162 19.70 17.51 -2.53
CA GLN A 162 20.68 17.90 -1.52
C GLN A 162 20.07 17.80 -0.13
N VAL A 163 20.81 17.17 0.80
CA VAL A 163 20.42 17.07 2.21
C VAL A 163 21.54 17.68 3.04
N ASN A 164 21.25 18.81 3.72
CA ASN A 164 22.17 19.54 4.56
C ASN A 164 21.61 19.63 6.00
N GLY A 165 22.07 18.74 6.89
CA GLY A 165 21.41 18.55 8.18
C GLY A 165 19.96 18.12 7.95
N ASN A 166 19.00 18.86 8.50
CA ASN A 166 17.58 18.59 8.35
C ASN A 166 16.93 19.27 7.12
N THR A 167 17.68 20.07 6.38
CA THR A 167 17.17 20.80 5.22
C THR A 167 17.39 19.99 3.94
N VAL A 168 16.30 19.73 3.21
CA VAL A 168 16.32 19.10 1.89
C VAL A 168 16.02 20.14 0.82
N SER A 169 16.79 20.13 -0.27
CA SER A 169 16.64 21.04 -1.40
C SER A 169 16.64 20.25 -2.71
N ILE A 170 15.83 20.69 -3.67
CA ILE A 170 15.73 20.11 -5.01
C ILE A 170 15.78 21.21 -6.09
N GLU A 171 16.12 20.82 -7.32
CA GLU A 171 16.10 21.75 -8.46
C GLU A 171 14.67 22.25 -8.76
N PRO A 172 14.52 23.43 -9.41
CA PRO A 172 13.22 24.08 -9.61
C PRO A 172 12.18 23.25 -10.37
N ASP A 173 12.59 22.38 -11.27
CA ASP A 173 11.74 21.54 -12.11
C ASP A 173 11.62 20.10 -11.60
N MET A 174 12.31 19.75 -10.51
CA MET A 174 12.21 18.45 -9.86
C MET A 174 11.00 18.37 -8.92
N MET A 175 10.56 17.15 -8.70
CA MET A 175 9.64 16.78 -7.64
C MET A 175 10.07 15.43 -7.06
N VAL A 176 9.78 15.19 -5.78
CA VAL A 176 10.18 14.01 -5.03
C VAL A 176 8.95 13.34 -4.41
N ASP A 177 8.95 12.01 -4.39
CA ASP A 177 7.99 11.17 -3.70
C ASP A 177 8.69 10.00 -3.01
N LEU A 178 8.30 9.73 -1.78
CA LEU A 178 8.80 8.62 -0.97
C LEU A 178 7.86 7.41 -0.97
N GLY A 179 6.84 7.36 -1.82
CA GLY A 179 5.86 6.28 -1.89
C GLY A 179 6.47 4.89 -2.10
N SER A 180 7.62 4.81 -2.79
CA SER A 180 8.36 3.54 -2.99
C SER A 180 9.03 3.00 -1.73
N VAL A 181 9.32 3.83 -0.74
CA VAL A 181 9.99 3.47 0.52
C VAL A 181 9.11 3.69 1.76
N GLY A 182 8.09 4.53 1.65
CA GLY A 182 7.27 5.00 2.77
C GLY A 182 6.61 3.89 3.57
N LYS A 183 6.03 2.88 2.91
CA LYS A 183 5.42 1.73 3.62
C LYS A 183 6.45 0.88 4.37
N GLY A 184 7.63 0.70 3.80
CA GLY A 184 8.73 -0.01 4.47
C GLY A 184 9.20 0.73 5.71
N TYR A 185 9.39 2.03 5.59
CA TYR A 185 9.75 2.91 6.72
C TYR A 185 8.66 2.91 7.81
N THR A 186 7.39 3.07 7.41
CA THR A 186 6.26 3.00 8.35
C THR A 186 6.23 1.67 9.09
N ALA A 187 6.46 0.55 8.39
CA ALA A 187 6.50 -0.77 9.02
C ALA A 187 7.62 -0.87 10.08
N GLU A 188 8.79 -0.34 9.80
CA GLU A 188 9.93 -0.31 10.75
C GLU A 188 9.60 0.55 11.98
N VAL A 189 9.08 1.76 11.76
CA VAL A 189 8.70 2.67 12.86
C VAL A 189 7.63 2.05 13.75
N LEU A 190 6.60 1.43 13.16
CA LEU A 190 5.54 0.77 13.91
C LEU A 190 6.03 -0.46 14.66
N ALA A 191 6.92 -1.27 14.06
CA ALA A 191 7.52 -2.42 14.73
C ALA A 191 8.31 -2.01 15.95
N ASN A 192 9.08 -0.92 15.86
CA ASN A 192 9.85 -0.38 16.99
C ASN A 192 8.92 0.20 18.07
N LEU A 193 7.93 1.00 17.69
CA LEU A 193 6.91 1.51 18.60
C LEU A 193 6.21 0.37 19.37
N MET A 194 5.79 -0.68 18.68
CA MET A 194 5.15 -1.83 19.32
C MET A 194 6.07 -2.53 20.32
N LYS A 195 7.35 -2.68 19.99
CA LYS A 195 8.35 -3.26 20.92
C LYS A 195 8.54 -2.39 22.16
N GLU A 196 8.62 -1.07 22.00
CA GLU A 196 8.70 -0.10 23.10
C GLU A 196 7.47 -0.14 24.00
N GLU A 197 6.29 -0.39 23.43
CA GLU A 197 5.02 -0.55 24.14
C GLU A 197 4.82 -1.96 24.73
N GLY A 198 5.83 -2.82 24.68
CA GLY A 198 5.81 -4.14 25.31
C GLY A 198 5.12 -5.23 24.47
N VAL A 199 4.87 -5.00 23.18
CA VAL A 199 4.40 -6.04 22.26
C VAL A 199 5.51 -7.05 22.03
N THR A 200 5.22 -8.32 22.27
CA THR A 200 6.17 -9.42 22.11
C THR A 200 5.93 -10.25 20.86
N SER A 201 4.74 -10.15 20.30
CA SER A 201 4.35 -10.90 19.09
C SER A 201 3.35 -10.07 18.29
N ALA A 202 3.66 -9.82 17.01
CA ALA A 202 2.73 -9.17 16.10
C ALA A 202 2.96 -9.59 14.65
N LEU A 203 1.87 -9.59 13.89
CA LEU A 203 1.85 -9.64 12.44
C LEU A 203 1.01 -8.47 11.95
N PHE A 204 1.55 -7.67 11.04
CA PHE A 204 0.75 -6.64 10.39
C PHE A 204 1.09 -6.48 8.92
N SER A 205 0.10 -5.99 8.16
CA SER A 205 0.16 -5.80 6.72
C SER A 205 -0.17 -4.36 6.38
N LEU A 206 0.70 -3.69 5.67
CA LEU A 206 0.50 -2.34 5.13
C LEU A 206 0.28 -2.44 3.61
N GLY A 207 -0.94 -2.87 3.20
CA GLY A 207 -1.27 -3.08 1.79
C GLY A 207 -0.39 -4.13 1.11
N GLY A 208 -0.14 -5.26 1.77
CA GLY A 208 0.69 -6.35 1.26
C GLY A 208 2.17 -6.27 1.66
N ASN A 209 2.63 -5.19 2.25
CA ASN A 209 3.91 -5.13 2.96
C ASN A 209 3.71 -5.74 4.35
N ILE A 210 4.13 -7.00 4.50
CA ILE A 210 3.99 -7.74 5.77
C ILE A 210 5.20 -7.46 6.64
N GLN A 211 4.96 -7.20 7.93
CA GLN A 211 5.98 -7.09 8.96
C GLN A 211 5.63 -7.98 10.14
N THR A 212 6.63 -8.62 10.74
CA THR A 212 6.49 -9.40 11.98
C THR A 212 7.29 -8.77 13.11
N VAL A 213 6.78 -8.92 14.34
CA VAL A 213 7.48 -8.62 15.60
C VAL A 213 7.50 -9.90 16.42
N GLY A 214 8.69 -10.33 16.82
CA GLY A 214 8.88 -11.57 17.56
C GLY A 214 8.34 -12.82 16.86
N THR A 215 8.20 -13.89 17.63
CA THR A 215 7.57 -15.16 17.22
C THR A 215 6.08 -15.13 17.49
N LYS A 216 5.34 -16.14 17.02
CA LYS A 216 3.98 -16.38 17.49
C LYS A 216 3.95 -16.66 18.99
N SER A 217 2.77 -16.60 19.60
CA SER A 217 2.57 -16.87 21.03
C SER A 217 2.97 -18.30 21.46
N ASP A 218 2.99 -19.26 20.52
CA ASP A 218 3.46 -20.65 20.76
C ASP A 218 4.99 -20.81 20.59
N GLY A 219 5.72 -19.74 20.33
CA GLY A 219 7.16 -19.71 20.10
C GLY A 219 7.59 -20.12 18.69
N SER A 220 6.68 -20.46 17.79
CA SER A 220 7.00 -20.78 16.39
C SER A 220 7.17 -19.51 15.54
N ASP A 221 7.89 -19.63 14.43
CA ASP A 221 8.01 -18.57 13.45
C ASP A 221 6.67 -18.23 12.78
N TRP A 222 6.54 -17.00 12.32
CA TRP A 222 5.43 -16.60 11.46
C TRP A 222 5.61 -17.21 10.07
N PHE A 223 4.59 -17.89 9.56
CA PHE A 223 4.60 -18.44 8.20
C PHE A 223 3.78 -17.53 7.28
N ILE A 224 4.47 -16.90 6.31
CA ILE A 224 3.88 -15.95 5.39
C ILE A 224 3.72 -16.61 4.03
N GLY A 225 2.48 -16.75 3.56
CA GLY A 225 2.15 -17.27 2.24
C GLY A 225 2.43 -16.24 1.13
N ILE A 226 3.06 -16.67 0.05
CA ILE A 226 3.30 -15.87 -1.15
C ILE A 226 2.25 -16.24 -2.19
N ARG A 227 1.33 -15.29 -2.47
CA ARG A 227 0.24 -15.47 -3.42
C ARG A 227 0.75 -15.39 -4.88
N ALA A 228 0.19 -16.21 -5.77
CA ALA A 228 0.40 -16.07 -7.20
C ALA A 228 -0.34 -14.84 -7.74
N ALA A 229 0.23 -14.19 -8.77
CA ALA A 229 -0.35 -12.98 -9.35
C ALA A 229 -1.65 -13.26 -10.13
N GLU A 230 -1.75 -14.42 -10.75
CA GLU A 230 -2.80 -14.73 -11.74
C GLU A 230 -3.89 -15.68 -11.21
N GLU A 231 -3.72 -16.25 -10.02
CA GLU A 231 -4.63 -17.26 -9.48
C GLU A 231 -4.81 -17.07 -7.98
N ASP A 232 -5.95 -17.46 -7.45
CA ASP A 232 -6.21 -17.47 -6.00
C ASP A 232 -5.54 -18.70 -5.33
N ARG A 233 -4.22 -18.80 -5.50
CA ARG A 233 -3.39 -19.86 -4.91
C ARG A 233 -2.08 -19.27 -4.36
N TYR A 234 -1.44 -20.01 -3.50
CA TYR A 234 -0.12 -19.69 -3.00
C TYR A 234 0.97 -20.42 -3.79
N LEU A 235 2.04 -19.70 -4.14
CA LEU A 235 3.26 -20.27 -4.75
C LEU A 235 4.09 -21.04 -3.72
N GLY A 236 4.00 -20.62 -2.46
CA GLY A 236 4.76 -21.16 -1.35
C GLY A 236 4.63 -20.25 -0.14
N GLY A 237 5.56 -20.35 0.79
CA GLY A 237 5.63 -19.48 1.96
C GLY A 237 7.01 -19.48 2.58
N VAL A 238 7.24 -18.51 3.45
CA VAL A 238 8.48 -18.34 4.20
C VAL A 238 8.19 -18.24 5.68
N SER A 239 9.05 -18.87 6.51
CA SER A 239 9.01 -18.74 7.96
C SER A 239 9.95 -17.60 8.37
N VAL A 240 9.43 -16.65 9.15
CA VAL A 240 10.14 -15.43 9.53
C VAL A 240 9.86 -15.02 10.97
N THR A 241 10.83 -14.39 11.59
CA THR A 241 10.75 -13.73 12.90
C THR A 241 11.46 -12.39 12.82
N ASP A 242 10.85 -11.31 13.28
CA ASP A 242 11.38 -9.94 13.19
C ASP A 242 11.83 -9.57 11.76
N LYS A 243 11.02 -9.91 10.77
CA LYS A 243 11.32 -9.69 9.35
C LYS A 243 10.13 -9.09 8.61
N ALA A 244 10.44 -8.36 7.55
CA ALA A 244 9.48 -7.99 6.54
C ALA A 244 9.43 -9.03 5.41
N VAL A 245 8.24 -9.25 4.84
CA VAL A 245 8.02 -9.99 3.59
C VAL A 245 7.21 -9.09 2.67
N VAL A 246 7.83 -8.64 1.60
CA VAL A 246 7.25 -7.66 0.70
C VAL A 246 7.25 -8.19 -0.73
N THR A 247 6.12 -8.06 -1.40
CA THR A 247 5.99 -8.34 -2.83
C THR A 247 5.58 -7.07 -3.56
N SER A 248 6.20 -6.82 -4.71
CA SER A 248 5.80 -5.74 -5.62
C SER A 248 5.14 -6.33 -6.85
N GLY A 249 4.02 -5.74 -7.26
CA GLY A 249 3.30 -6.20 -8.44
C GLY A 249 2.49 -5.09 -9.09
N GLY A 250 2.43 -5.07 -10.42
CA GLY A 250 1.65 -4.12 -11.19
C GLY A 250 0.14 -4.29 -11.02
N TYR A 251 -0.31 -5.42 -10.51
CA TYR A 251 -1.73 -5.77 -10.38
C TYR A 251 -2.48 -5.06 -9.23
N GLU A 252 -1.77 -4.40 -8.31
CA GLU A 252 -2.39 -3.69 -7.17
C GLU A 252 -2.96 -2.32 -7.56
N ARG A 253 -2.23 -1.56 -8.40
CA ARG A 253 -2.64 -0.22 -8.87
C ARG A 253 -2.33 -0.09 -10.35
N TYR A 254 -3.37 -0.18 -11.18
CA TYR A 254 -3.26 -0.10 -12.64
C TYR A 254 -4.52 0.51 -13.24
N PHE A 255 -4.42 0.86 -14.51
CA PHE A 255 -5.58 1.17 -15.35
C PHE A 255 -5.40 0.55 -16.75
N THR A 256 -6.49 0.38 -17.46
CA THR A 256 -6.46 -0.06 -18.84
C THR A 256 -6.63 1.14 -19.75
N GLY A 257 -5.69 1.37 -20.66
CA GLY A 257 -5.73 2.44 -21.63
C GLY A 257 -6.76 2.17 -22.74
N ASP A 258 -7.05 3.20 -23.55
CA ASP A 258 -7.94 3.09 -24.73
C ASP A 258 -7.38 2.13 -25.81
N ASP A 259 -6.08 1.86 -25.77
CA ASP A 259 -5.37 0.88 -26.58
C ASP A 259 -5.52 -0.57 -26.10
N GLY A 260 -6.23 -0.79 -24.98
CA GLY A 260 -6.44 -2.08 -24.33
C GLY A 260 -5.24 -2.61 -23.55
N GLN A 261 -4.15 -1.84 -23.42
CA GLN A 261 -2.99 -2.22 -22.61
C GLN A 261 -3.20 -1.85 -21.14
N VAL A 262 -2.57 -2.63 -20.25
CA VAL A 262 -2.57 -2.39 -18.81
C VAL A 262 -1.34 -1.60 -18.41
N TYR A 263 -1.56 -0.50 -17.72
CA TYR A 263 -0.53 0.40 -17.21
C TYR A 263 -0.59 0.46 -15.68
N TRP A 264 0.53 0.17 -15.02
CA TRP A 264 0.63 0.12 -13.57
C TRP A 264 1.53 1.21 -13.00
N HIS A 265 1.42 1.44 -11.71
CA HIS A 265 2.05 2.55 -11.00
C HIS A 265 3.57 2.45 -10.81
N ILE A 266 4.18 1.27 -11.07
CA ILE A 266 5.63 1.08 -10.97
C ILE A 266 6.25 1.62 -12.25
N MET A 267 6.90 2.79 -12.16
CA MET A 267 7.46 3.50 -13.30
C MET A 267 8.95 3.21 -13.46
N ASP A 268 9.39 3.02 -14.70
CA ASP A 268 10.81 3.05 -15.05
C ASP A 268 11.27 4.50 -15.17
N PRO A 269 12.17 4.98 -14.29
CA PRO A 269 12.64 6.36 -14.31
C PRO A 269 13.47 6.71 -15.56
N LYS A 270 13.94 5.71 -16.33
CA LYS A 270 14.73 5.91 -17.56
C LYS A 270 13.86 6.08 -18.79
N THR A 271 12.68 5.47 -18.81
CA THR A 271 11.77 5.51 -19.98
C THR A 271 10.55 6.40 -19.75
N GLY A 272 10.22 6.68 -18.49
CA GLY A 272 9.01 7.42 -18.11
C GLY A 272 7.72 6.66 -18.37
N ALA A 273 7.80 5.33 -18.52
CA ALA A 273 6.68 4.42 -18.72
C ALA A 273 6.63 3.38 -17.60
N PRO A 274 5.52 2.64 -17.45
CA PRO A 274 5.47 1.48 -16.56
C PRO A 274 6.58 0.47 -16.87
N ALA A 275 7.20 -0.04 -15.81
CA ALA A 275 8.33 -0.96 -15.89
C ALA A 275 7.89 -2.37 -16.33
#